data_989e6673076b446959d8202ef61b2237
#
_entry.id   989e6673076b446959d8202ef61b2237
#
_cell.length_a   1.000
_cell.length_b   1.000
_cell.length_c   1.000
_cell.angle_alpha   90.00
_cell.angle_beta   90.00
_cell.angle_gamma   90.00
#
_symmetry.space_group_name_H-M   'P 1'
#
loop_
_entity.id
_entity.type
_entity.pdbx_description
1 polymer ?
#
loop_
_entity_poly.entity_id
_entity_poly.type
_entity_poly.pdbx_seq_one_letter_code
_entity_poly.pdbx_strand_id
1 'polypeptide(L)'
;MLYYLFRFLEQYGISGSHLWGYISFRALLAMILSLVISSWFGERFIKYLKRKQITETQRSAEIDPFGVNKVGVPSMGGIIIILAILVPVLLLGRLRNIYLILMIITTVWLGFLGGMDDFIKIFRKNKDGLSGRYKIIGQIGIGLIVGIVLWSSPDVKVNENVAVKREGSELVIKHRTEARKSLKTTIPFVKGHNLDYSRLTAVFGKYKVAAGWILFVIMTILVVTAVSNGANLNDGMDGMCAGNSAIIGVVLGILAYVSSHIEFASYLNIMYIPGSQELVVFFCAFIGALIGFLWYNAYPAQVFMGDTGSLTIGGIIAVGAIIIHKELLLPILCGVFFVESLSVIMQVWYYKLGKRKGIKQRIFKRTPIHDNFRTQDSQLDPDCKYLLKKPHGVYHESKITIRFWIVTIILAALTIITLKIR
;
A
#
# COMPACT_ATOMS: atom_id res chain seq x y z
N MET A 1 -0.58 21.79 -9.85
CA MET A 1 -0.36 22.98 -10.72
C MET A 1 -1.69 23.59 -11.15
N LEU A 2 -2.58 22.86 -11.81
CA LEU A 2 -3.90 23.38 -12.25
C LEU A 2 -4.73 23.89 -11.08
N TYR A 3 -4.68 23.25 -9.90
CA TYR A 3 -5.33 23.75 -8.70
C TYR A 3 -5.00 25.22 -8.41
N TYR A 4 -3.72 25.59 -8.42
CA TYR A 4 -3.30 26.96 -8.14
C TYR A 4 -3.67 27.93 -9.25
N LEU A 5 -3.59 27.49 -10.52
CA LEU A 5 -3.97 28.28 -11.67
C LEU A 5 -5.46 28.64 -11.59
N PHE A 6 -6.34 27.67 -11.38
CA PHE A 6 -7.78 27.91 -11.32
C PHE A 6 -8.21 28.68 -10.07
N ARG A 7 -7.50 28.51 -8.94
CA ARG A 7 -7.72 29.36 -7.75
C ARG A 7 -7.29 30.81 -7.98
N PHE A 8 -6.27 31.04 -8.80
CA PHE A 8 -5.93 32.39 -9.26
C PHE A 8 -6.98 32.96 -10.20
N LEU A 9 -7.45 32.17 -11.16
CA LEU A 9 -8.49 32.58 -12.10
C LEU A 9 -9.86 32.83 -11.43
N GLU A 10 -10.13 32.20 -10.30
CA GLU A 10 -11.32 32.44 -9.48
C GLU A 10 -11.39 33.91 -8.99
N GLN A 11 -10.24 34.54 -8.73
CA GLN A 11 -10.17 35.95 -8.32
C GLN A 11 -10.64 36.90 -9.43
N TYR A 12 -10.60 36.47 -10.68
CA TYR A 12 -11.07 37.22 -11.83
C TYR A 12 -12.51 36.87 -12.26
N GLY A 13 -13.23 36.09 -11.45
CA GLY A 13 -14.64 35.74 -11.68
C GLY A 13 -14.89 34.82 -12.88
N ILE A 14 -13.87 34.05 -13.31
CA ILE A 14 -14.01 33.10 -14.43
C ILE A 14 -14.95 31.97 -14.03
N SER A 15 -16.02 31.80 -14.83
CA SER A 15 -17.01 30.74 -14.59
C SER A 15 -16.38 29.36 -14.55
N GLY A 16 -16.77 28.53 -13.55
CA GLY A 16 -16.28 27.17 -13.38
C GLY A 16 -14.94 27.05 -12.63
N SER A 17 -14.23 28.15 -12.37
CA SER A 17 -12.95 28.09 -11.62
C SER A 17 -13.14 27.63 -10.17
N HIS A 18 -14.28 27.91 -9.54
CA HIS A 18 -14.61 27.48 -8.17
C HIS A 18 -14.70 25.94 -8.02
N LEU A 19 -14.98 25.18 -9.11
CA LEU A 19 -15.06 23.73 -9.09
C LEU A 19 -13.73 23.07 -8.60
N TRP A 20 -12.61 23.73 -8.90
CA TRP A 20 -11.29 23.26 -8.51
C TRP A 20 -11.02 23.36 -7.00
N GLY A 21 -11.86 24.11 -6.28
CA GLY A 21 -11.88 24.14 -4.81
C GLY A 21 -12.46 22.87 -4.20
N TYR A 22 -13.38 22.18 -4.89
CA TYR A 22 -14.02 20.98 -4.37
C TYR A 22 -13.09 19.76 -4.48
N ILE A 23 -12.93 19.07 -3.35
CA ILE A 23 -12.08 17.87 -3.26
C ILE A 23 -12.65 16.73 -4.10
N SER A 24 -13.96 16.52 -4.07
CA SER A 24 -14.64 15.47 -4.83
C SER A 24 -14.40 15.62 -6.33
N PHE A 25 -14.47 16.83 -6.86
CA PHE A 25 -14.18 17.11 -8.27
C PHE A 25 -12.73 16.74 -8.61
N ARG A 26 -11.76 17.23 -7.83
CA ARG A 26 -10.34 16.95 -8.06
C ARG A 26 -9.99 15.47 -7.91
N ALA A 27 -10.60 14.79 -6.93
CA ALA A 27 -10.38 13.38 -6.67
C ALA A 27 -10.88 12.50 -7.82
N LEU A 28 -12.11 12.73 -8.30
CA LEU A 28 -12.66 11.99 -9.44
C LEU A 28 -11.90 12.29 -10.73
N LEU A 29 -11.53 13.55 -10.96
CA LEU A 29 -10.71 13.93 -12.11
C LEU A 29 -9.33 13.29 -12.05
N ALA A 30 -8.71 13.21 -10.85
CA ALA A 30 -7.44 12.53 -10.65
C ALA A 30 -7.54 11.03 -10.97
N MET A 31 -8.62 10.37 -10.56
CA MET A 31 -8.87 8.96 -10.87
C MET A 31 -9.00 8.72 -12.37
N ILE A 32 -9.82 9.53 -13.06
CA ILE A 32 -10.03 9.41 -14.51
C ILE A 32 -8.72 9.66 -15.25
N LEU A 33 -8.03 10.77 -14.93
CA LEU A 33 -6.77 11.13 -15.58
C LEU A 33 -5.70 10.06 -15.37
N SER A 34 -5.60 9.51 -14.16
CA SER A 34 -4.67 8.44 -13.82
C SER A 34 -4.96 7.16 -14.60
N LEU A 35 -6.24 6.77 -14.70
CA LEU A 35 -6.68 5.61 -15.49
C LEU A 35 -6.33 5.80 -16.97
N VAL A 36 -6.63 6.97 -17.53
CA VAL A 36 -6.31 7.28 -18.93
C VAL A 36 -4.81 7.28 -19.18
N ILE A 37 -4.02 7.88 -18.28
CA ILE A 37 -2.54 7.87 -18.41
C ILE A 37 -2.02 6.45 -18.35
N SER A 38 -2.47 5.64 -17.37
CA SER A 38 -2.03 4.25 -17.22
C SER A 38 -2.36 3.42 -18.46
N SER A 39 -3.56 3.56 -19.02
CA SER A 39 -3.98 2.83 -20.21
C SER A 39 -3.24 3.30 -21.47
N TRP A 40 -3.20 4.61 -21.72
CA TRP A 40 -2.63 5.16 -22.95
C TRP A 40 -1.10 5.13 -22.97
N PHE A 41 -0.43 5.53 -21.90
CA PHE A 41 1.02 5.47 -21.75
C PHE A 41 1.48 4.02 -21.63
N GLY A 42 0.69 3.18 -20.92
CA GLY A 42 0.98 1.77 -20.71
C GLY A 42 1.23 1.03 -22.01
N GLU A 43 0.36 1.16 -23.01
CA GLU A 43 0.54 0.51 -24.32
C GLU A 43 1.85 0.89 -25.00
N ARG A 44 2.17 2.19 -25.01
CA ARG A 44 3.39 2.71 -25.63
C ARG A 44 4.64 2.22 -24.88
N PHE A 45 4.59 2.24 -23.58
CA PHE A 45 5.71 1.82 -22.73
C PHE A 45 5.97 0.31 -22.86
N ILE A 46 4.91 -0.52 -22.87
CA ILE A 46 5.02 -1.96 -23.09
C ILE A 46 5.65 -2.26 -24.48
N LYS A 47 5.21 -1.57 -25.53
CA LYS A 47 5.83 -1.69 -26.86
C LYS A 47 7.30 -1.29 -26.86
N TYR A 48 7.66 -0.24 -26.12
CA TYR A 48 9.05 0.18 -25.95
C TYR A 48 9.90 -0.88 -25.24
N LEU A 49 9.41 -1.41 -24.11
CA LEU A 49 10.07 -2.46 -23.34
C LEU A 49 10.31 -3.73 -24.19
N LYS A 50 9.28 -4.15 -24.95
CA LYS A 50 9.38 -5.31 -25.86
C LYS A 50 10.44 -5.10 -26.96
N ARG A 51 10.48 -3.91 -27.55
CA ARG A 51 11.51 -3.57 -28.57
C ARG A 51 12.93 -3.60 -28.01
N LYS A 52 13.09 -3.22 -26.74
CA LYS A 52 14.39 -3.24 -26.04
C LYS A 52 14.72 -4.60 -25.43
N GLN A 53 13.86 -5.60 -25.60
CA GLN A 53 14.01 -6.95 -25.00
C GLN A 53 14.23 -6.89 -23.47
N ILE A 54 13.58 -5.95 -22.81
CA ILE A 54 13.65 -5.77 -21.36
C ILE A 54 12.69 -6.78 -20.72
N THR A 55 13.10 -8.04 -20.70
CA THR A 55 12.32 -9.14 -20.16
C THR A 55 13.07 -9.74 -18.98
N GLU A 56 12.33 -10.23 -18.00
CA GLU A 56 12.92 -10.92 -16.85
C GLU A 56 13.55 -12.25 -17.28
N THR A 57 14.73 -12.57 -16.75
CA THR A 57 15.39 -13.86 -16.98
C THR A 57 14.57 -14.97 -16.33
N GLN A 58 14.11 -15.91 -17.13
CA GLN A 58 13.27 -17.02 -16.67
C GLN A 58 13.90 -17.80 -15.52
N ARG A 59 13.04 -18.13 -14.55
CA ARG A 59 13.28 -19.26 -13.65
C ARG A 59 13.18 -20.54 -14.46
N SER A 60 14.01 -21.55 -14.14
CA SER A 60 13.98 -22.84 -14.85
C SER A 60 12.54 -23.42 -14.86
N ALA A 61 12.17 -24.12 -15.95
CA ALA A 61 10.86 -24.77 -16.10
C ALA A 61 10.53 -25.73 -14.93
N GLU A 62 11.56 -26.28 -14.27
CA GLU A 62 11.41 -27.07 -13.04
C GLU A 62 10.86 -26.26 -11.85
N ILE A 63 11.09 -24.92 -11.85
CA ILE A 63 10.69 -24.04 -10.77
C ILE A 63 9.31 -23.43 -11.06
N ASP A 64 9.00 -23.14 -12.32
CA ASP A 64 7.71 -22.56 -12.72
C ASP A 64 7.17 -23.24 -14.01
N PRO A 65 6.46 -24.36 -13.88
CA PRO A 65 5.92 -25.09 -15.04
C PRO A 65 4.83 -24.30 -15.77
N PHE A 66 4.20 -23.32 -15.14
CA PHE A 66 3.24 -22.41 -15.78
C PHE A 66 3.90 -21.17 -16.40
N GLY A 67 5.16 -20.93 -16.09
CA GLY A 67 5.93 -19.81 -16.62
C GLY A 67 6.26 -19.92 -18.12
N VAL A 68 6.03 -21.08 -18.74
CA VAL A 68 6.24 -21.29 -20.18
C VAL A 68 5.46 -20.27 -21.02
N ASN A 69 4.26 -19.89 -20.59
CA ASN A 69 3.44 -18.87 -21.26
C ASN A 69 3.86 -17.43 -20.94
N LYS A 70 4.82 -17.21 -20.04
CA LYS A 70 5.28 -15.89 -19.58
C LYS A 70 6.62 -15.48 -20.25
N VAL A 71 7.10 -16.27 -21.21
CA VAL A 71 8.31 -15.97 -21.98
C VAL A 71 8.12 -14.69 -22.76
N GLY A 72 9.06 -13.74 -22.60
CA GLY A 72 9.05 -12.49 -23.37
C GLY A 72 8.11 -11.41 -22.84
N VAL A 73 7.45 -11.63 -21.69
CA VAL A 73 6.69 -10.57 -21.01
C VAL A 73 7.68 -9.59 -20.35
N PRO A 74 7.57 -8.29 -20.65
CA PRO A 74 8.47 -7.30 -20.06
C PRO A 74 8.18 -7.08 -18.59
N SER A 75 9.21 -6.77 -17.80
CA SER A 75 9.14 -6.32 -16.40
C SER A 75 9.28 -4.79 -16.30
N MET A 76 9.28 -4.22 -15.10
CA MET A 76 9.31 -2.78 -14.80
C MET A 76 8.00 -2.03 -15.11
N GLY A 77 6.86 -2.71 -15.14
CA GLY A 77 5.55 -2.08 -15.32
C GLY A 77 5.18 -1.08 -14.22
N GLY A 78 5.86 -1.15 -13.07
CA GLY A 78 5.72 -0.19 -11.97
C GLY A 78 5.93 1.27 -12.37
N ILE A 79 6.73 1.54 -13.42
CA ILE A 79 6.93 2.89 -13.96
C ILE A 79 5.61 3.47 -14.48
N ILE A 80 4.76 2.64 -15.11
CA ILE A 80 3.43 3.06 -15.59
C ILE A 80 2.58 3.53 -14.42
N ILE A 81 2.57 2.75 -13.32
CA ILE A 81 1.80 3.06 -12.11
C ILE A 81 2.29 4.36 -11.48
N ILE A 82 3.61 4.50 -11.31
CA ILE A 82 4.22 5.69 -10.68
C ILE A 82 3.89 6.96 -11.46
N LEU A 83 4.04 6.95 -12.78
CA LEU A 83 3.72 8.10 -13.63
C LEU A 83 2.22 8.39 -13.63
N ALA A 84 1.38 7.36 -13.68
CA ALA A 84 -0.07 7.50 -13.63
C ALA A 84 -0.57 8.06 -12.30
N ILE A 85 0.15 7.88 -11.19
CA ILE A 85 -0.13 8.50 -9.90
C ILE A 85 0.41 9.94 -9.87
N LEU A 86 1.70 10.11 -10.16
CA LEU A 86 2.39 11.38 -9.93
C LEU A 86 1.87 12.49 -10.83
N VAL A 87 1.59 12.23 -12.11
CA VAL A 87 1.14 13.27 -13.04
C VAL A 87 -0.20 13.91 -12.58
N PRO A 88 -1.28 13.15 -12.32
CA PRO A 88 -2.51 13.73 -11.81
C PRO A 88 -2.35 14.41 -10.46
N VAL A 89 -1.58 13.82 -9.55
CA VAL A 89 -1.33 14.38 -8.21
C VAL A 89 -0.61 15.73 -8.30
N LEU A 90 0.41 15.87 -9.14
CA LEU A 90 1.13 17.12 -9.35
C LEU A 90 0.25 18.19 -10.03
N LEU A 91 -0.66 17.78 -10.91
CA LEU A 91 -1.57 18.70 -11.59
C LEU A 91 -2.70 19.19 -10.68
N LEU A 92 -3.32 18.27 -9.92
CA LEU A 92 -4.60 18.49 -9.24
C LEU A 92 -4.46 18.67 -7.72
N GLY A 93 -3.38 18.16 -7.12
CA GLY A 93 -3.14 18.21 -5.70
C GLY A 93 -2.68 19.58 -5.20
N ARG A 94 -2.95 19.85 -3.92
CA ARG A 94 -2.45 21.02 -3.21
C ARG A 94 -1.03 20.74 -2.71
N LEU A 95 -0.01 21.06 -3.54
CA LEU A 95 1.40 20.69 -3.32
C LEU A 95 2.05 21.30 -2.08
N ARG A 96 1.40 22.27 -1.42
CA ARG A 96 1.87 22.82 -0.13
C ARG A 96 1.40 21.98 1.07
N ASN A 97 0.58 20.94 0.84
CA ASN A 97 0.10 20.08 1.90
C ASN A 97 1.19 19.06 2.28
N ILE A 98 1.56 19.01 3.55
CA ILE A 98 2.63 18.14 4.07
C ILE A 98 2.35 16.66 3.85
N TYR A 99 1.10 16.23 4.00
CA TYR A 99 0.70 14.85 3.80
C TYR A 99 0.85 14.43 2.34
N LEU A 100 0.46 15.29 1.41
CA LEU A 100 0.62 15.04 -0.03
C LEU A 100 2.11 14.98 -0.42
N ILE A 101 2.93 15.86 0.15
CA ILE A 101 4.39 15.86 -0.06
C ILE A 101 5.00 14.54 0.40
N LEU A 102 4.62 14.06 1.59
CA LEU A 102 5.10 12.77 2.10
C LEU A 102 4.72 11.61 1.20
N MET A 103 3.49 11.60 0.65
CA MET A 103 3.06 10.57 -0.30
C MET A 103 3.84 10.62 -1.61
N ILE A 104 4.13 11.82 -2.14
CA ILE A 104 4.95 11.99 -3.35
C ILE A 104 6.38 11.51 -3.10
N ILE A 105 7.00 11.92 -1.98
CA ILE A 105 8.35 11.50 -1.62
C ILE A 105 8.41 9.97 -1.48
N THR A 106 7.43 9.37 -0.80
CA THR A 106 7.34 7.91 -0.64
C THR A 106 7.27 7.20 -1.99
N THR A 107 6.42 7.69 -2.90
CA THR A 107 6.25 7.12 -4.23
C THR A 107 7.54 7.18 -5.04
N VAL A 108 8.23 8.32 -5.04
CA VAL A 108 9.48 8.50 -5.78
C VAL A 108 10.62 7.70 -5.15
N TRP A 109 10.74 7.71 -3.83
CA TRP A 109 11.81 7.02 -3.10
C TRP A 109 11.76 5.50 -3.29
N LEU A 110 10.59 4.91 -3.04
CA LEU A 110 10.43 3.46 -3.19
C LEU A 110 10.38 3.03 -4.66
N GLY A 111 9.86 3.88 -5.53
CA GLY A 111 9.94 3.67 -6.97
C GLY A 111 11.37 3.64 -7.49
N PHE A 112 12.23 4.51 -6.97
CA PHE A 112 13.66 4.51 -7.27
C PHE A 112 14.36 3.26 -6.70
N LEU A 113 14.06 2.90 -5.44
CA LEU A 113 14.62 1.71 -4.79
C LEU A 113 14.27 0.42 -5.55
N GLY A 114 12.98 0.24 -5.89
CA GLY A 114 12.54 -0.91 -6.67
C GLY A 114 13.05 -0.88 -8.10
N GLY A 115 13.12 0.32 -8.71
CA GLY A 115 13.69 0.52 -10.05
C GLY A 115 15.17 0.15 -10.13
N MET A 116 15.95 0.43 -9.09
CA MET A 116 17.33 -0.03 -8.99
C MET A 116 17.44 -1.56 -8.95
N ASP A 117 16.54 -2.21 -8.22
CA ASP A 117 16.49 -3.68 -8.14
C ASP A 117 16.19 -4.29 -9.51
N ASP A 118 15.10 -3.84 -10.15
CA ASP A 118 14.72 -4.29 -11.49
C ASP A 118 15.81 -4.00 -12.53
N PHE A 119 16.46 -2.84 -12.45
CA PHE A 119 17.57 -2.49 -13.33
C PHE A 119 18.74 -3.48 -13.18
N ILE A 120 19.13 -3.82 -11.95
CA ILE A 120 20.22 -4.79 -11.70
C ILE A 120 19.83 -6.18 -12.24
N LYS A 121 18.60 -6.63 -11.99
CA LYS A 121 18.10 -7.93 -12.49
C LYS A 121 18.14 -8.02 -14.01
N ILE A 122 17.72 -6.97 -14.70
CA ILE A 122 17.56 -6.97 -16.16
C ILE A 122 18.88 -6.66 -16.87
N PHE A 123 19.49 -5.51 -16.55
CA PHE A 123 20.66 -5.02 -17.32
C PHE A 123 21.97 -5.66 -16.90
N ARG A 124 22.14 -6.00 -15.62
CA ARG A 124 23.32 -6.73 -15.13
C ARG A 124 23.14 -8.25 -15.16
N LYS A 125 21.95 -8.74 -15.58
CA LYS A 125 21.60 -10.17 -15.63
C LYS A 125 21.86 -10.90 -14.29
N ASN A 126 21.81 -10.16 -13.19
CA ASN A 126 21.96 -10.70 -11.86
C ASN A 126 20.58 -11.07 -11.31
N LYS A 127 20.28 -12.38 -11.28
CA LYS A 127 18.96 -12.90 -10.83
C LYS A 127 18.60 -12.50 -9.40
N ASP A 128 19.58 -12.26 -8.55
CA ASP A 128 19.36 -11.90 -7.14
C ASP A 128 18.98 -10.43 -6.97
N GLY A 129 19.23 -9.58 -7.98
CA GLY A 129 18.93 -8.15 -7.94
C GLY A 129 19.73 -7.40 -6.87
N LEU A 130 19.09 -6.42 -6.24
CA LEU A 130 19.64 -5.68 -5.12
C LEU A 130 19.58 -6.55 -3.86
N SER A 131 20.70 -6.66 -3.13
CA SER A 131 20.72 -7.48 -1.92
C SER A 131 19.65 -6.99 -0.92
N GLY A 132 18.98 -7.93 -0.23
CA GLY A 132 17.88 -7.61 0.68
C GLY A 132 18.24 -6.59 1.77
N ARG A 133 19.52 -6.50 2.16
CA ARG A 133 20.00 -5.51 3.13
C ARG A 133 19.83 -4.08 2.63
N TYR A 134 20.16 -3.81 1.37
CA TYR A 134 19.99 -2.46 0.78
C TYR A 134 18.52 -2.09 0.60
N LYS A 135 17.65 -3.06 0.27
CA LYS A 135 16.19 -2.83 0.24
C LYS A 135 15.67 -2.41 1.62
N ILE A 136 16.08 -3.12 2.67
CA ILE A 136 15.69 -2.80 4.05
C ILE A 136 16.24 -1.42 4.46
N ILE A 137 17.48 -1.08 4.14
CA ILE A 137 18.06 0.24 4.43
C ILE A 137 17.25 1.35 3.75
N GLY A 138 16.87 1.16 2.47
CA GLY A 138 16.03 2.12 1.75
C GLY A 138 14.64 2.28 2.37
N GLN A 139 14.03 1.19 2.83
CA GLN A 139 12.74 1.21 3.53
C GLN A 139 12.83 1.88 4.91
N ILE A 140 13.90 1.63 5.67
CA ILE A 140 14.19 2.32 6.93
C ILE A 140 14.36 3.81 6.67
N GLY A 141 15.07 4.20 5.61
CA GLY A 141 15.28 5.61 5.25
C GLY A 141 13.97 6.37 5.05
N ILE A 142 13.05 5.84 4.24
CA ILE A 142 11.75 6.49 4.04
C ILE A 142 10.88 6.44 5.31
N GLY A 143 10.91 5.35 6.07
CA GLY A 143 10.20 5.26 7.35
C GLY A 143 10.68 6.30 8.37
N LEU A 144 11.99 6.54 8.44
CA LEU A 144 12.58 7.61 9.24
C LEU A 144 12.11 9.00 8.79
N ILE A 145 12.19 9.30 7.48
CA ILE A 145 11.74 10.58 6.94
C ILE A 145 10.28 10.84 7.32
N VAL A 146 9.40 9.86 7.06
CA VAL A 146 7.96 9.98 7.37
C VAL A 146 7.75 10.18 8.88
N GLY A 147 8.35 9.34 9.73
CA GLY A 147 8.18 9.40 11.17
C GLY A 147 8.69 10.71 11.77
N ILE A 148 9.86 11.20 11.33
CA ILE A 148 10.44 12.46 11.79
C ILE A 148 9.60 13.66 11.32
N VAL A 149 9.14 13.68 10.06
CA VAL A 149 8.31 14.79 9.55
C VAL A 149 6.97 14.83 10.28
N LEU A 150 6.31 13.70 10.52
CA LEU A 150 5.07 13.67 11.29
C LEU A 150 5.27 14.13 12.75
N TRP A 151 6.43 13.84 13.32
CA TRP A 151 6.79 14.34 14.66
C TRP A 151 7.12 15.83 14.66
N SER A 152 7.98 16.30 13.75
CA SER A 152 8.57 17.66 13.82
C SER A 152 7.70 18.75 13.21
N SER A 153 6.99 18.44 12.10
CA SER A 153 6.24 19.46 11.34
C SER A 153 5.12 20.11 12.15
N PRO A 154 5.03 21.45 12.21
CA PRO A 154 3.95 22.17 12.88
C PRO A 154 2.59 22.03 12.17
N ASP A 155 2.59 21.65 10.88
CA ASP A 155 1.39 21.50 10.08
C ASP A 155 0.66 20.18 10.36
N VAL A 156 1.33 19.22 11.01
CA VAL A 156 0.76 17.93 11.42
C VAL A 156 0.03 18.12 12.74
N LYS A 157 -1.29 18.20 12.67
CA LYS A 157 -2.17 18.40 13.84
C LYS A 157 -3.37 17.48 13.74
N VAL A 158 -3.82 16.99 14.90
CA VAL A 158 -4.96 16.09 15.03
C VAL A 158 -5.90 16.61 16.12
N ASN A 159 -7.19 16.52 15.89
CA ASN A 159 -8.21 16.73 16.92
C ASN A 159 -8.70 15.35 17.37
N GLU A 160 -8.35 14.98 18.60
CA GLU A 160 -8.61 13.63 19.12
C GLU A 160 -10.08 13.37 19.46
N ASN A 161 -10.77 14.39 19.98
CA ASN A 161 -12.18 14.28 20.40
C ASN A 161 -12.97 15.44 19.79
N VAL A 162 -13.80 15.11 18.82
CA VAL A 162 -14.74 16.08 18.25
C VAL A 162 -16.15 15.55 18.49
N ALA A 163 -16.93 16.28 19.28
CA ALA A 163 -18.36 16.00 19.46
C ALA A 163 -19.16 17.09 18.75
N VAL A 164 -19.97 16.69 17.78
CA VAL A 164 -20.85 17.57 17.02
C VAL A 164 -22.29 17.17 17.29
N LYS A 165 -23.18 18.15 17.57
CA LYS A 165 -24.62 17.95 17.64
C LYS A 165 -25.28 18.78 16.54
N ARG A 166 -26.25 18.17 15.89
CA ARG A 166 -27.09 18.88 14.93
C ARG A 166 -28.26 19.53 15.70
N GLU A 167 -28.35 20.85 15.64
CA GLU A 167 -29.48 21.62 16.19
C GLU A 167 -30.15 22.33 15.01
N GLY A 168 -31.26 21.74 14.51
CA GLY A 168 -31.94 22.17 13.29
C GLY A 168 -31.07 21.91 12.04
N SER A 169 -30.85 22.96 11.23
CA SER A 169 -29.99 22.92 10.06
C SER A 169 -28.52 23.26 10.35
N GLU A 170 -28.22 23.73 11.56
CA GLU A 170 -26.87 24.13 11.93
C GLU A 170 -26.14 23.04 12.73
N LEU A 171 -24.84 22.93 12.45
CA LEU A 171 -23.93 22.02 13.16
C LEU A 171 -23.27 22.76 14.31
N VAL A 172 -23.66 22.40 15.52
CA VAL A 172 -23.07 22.97 16.75
C VAL A 172 -21.96 22.03 17.23
N ILE A 173 -20.73 22.52 17.26
CA ILE A 173 -19.58 21.80 17.81
C ILE A 173 -19.65 21.91 19.33
N LYS A 174 -20.11 20.86 20.01
CA LYS A 174 -20.22 20.82 21.49
C LYS A 174 -18.90 20.66 22.21
N HIS A 175 -17.94 19.94 21.59
CA HIS A 175 -16.62 19.75 22.16
C HIS A 175 -15.58 19.62 21.06
N ARG A 176 -14.58 20.47 21.09
CA ARG A 176 -13.44 20.45 20.21
C ARG A 176 -12.18 20.59 21.05
N THR A 177 -11.38 19.53 21.11
CA THR A 177 -10.02 19.65 21.62
C THR A 177 -9.20 20.55 20.69
N GLU A 178 -8.28 21.32 21.25
CA GLU A 178 -7.33 22.06 20.44
C GLU A 178 -6.55 21.10 19.53
N ALA A 179 -6.32 21.53 18.29
CA ALA A 179 -5.55 20.75 17.33
C ALA A 179 -4.10 20.66 17.80
N ARG A 180 -3.64 19.48 18.17
CA ARG A 180 -2.30 19.21 18.69
C ARG A 180 -1.69 17.98 18.05
N LYS A 181 -0.39 17.79 18.23
CA LYS A 181 0.26 16.55 17.87
C LYS A 181 -0.25 15.41 18.74
N SER A 182 -0.56 14.29 18.13
CA SER A 182 -1.08 13.11 18.83
C SER A 182 -0.16 11.91 18.64
N LEU A 183 0.06 11.18 19.73
CA LEU A 183 0.71 9.86 19.75
C LEU A 183 -0.31 8.73 19.75
N LYS A 184 -1.59 9.06 19.55
CA LYS A 184 -2.65 8.07 19.52
C LYS A 184 -2.85 7.53 18.11
N THR A 185 -3.12 6.24 18.03
CA THR A 185 -3.51 5.56 16.80
C THR A 185 -4.77 4.75 17.02
N THR A 186 -5.50 4.48 15.94
CA THR A 186 -6.73 3.69 16.01
C THR A 186 -6.38 2.21 16.11
N ILE A 187 -6.90 1.54 17.14
CA ILE A 187 -6.81 0.10 17.34
C ILE A 187 -8.18 -0.56 17.06
N PRO A 188 -8.24 -1.66 16.28
CA PRO A 188 -9.49 -2.38 16.04
C PRO A 188 -9.98 -3.10 17.28
N PHE A 189 -11.30 -3.33 17.39
CA PHE A 189 -11.98 -4.16 18.41
C PHE A 189 -11.86 -3.68 19.87
N VAL A 190 -11.28 -2.51 20.13
CA VAL A 190 -11.13 -2.00 21.51
C VAL A 190 -12.03 -0.80 21.73
N LYS A 191 -12.72 -0.77 22.89
CA LYS A 191 -13.55 0.36 23.30
C LYS A 191 -12.72 1.64 23.37
N GLY A 192 -13.20 2.71 22.70
CA GLY A 192 -12.49 3.99 22.62
C GLY A 192 -11.47 4.07 21.49
N HIS A 193 -11.21 2.98 20.75
CA HIS A 193 -10.42 2.89 19.50
C HIS A 193 -9.01 3.54 19.52
N ASN A 194 -8.46 3.92 20.67
CA ASN A 194 -7.21 4.68 20.74
C ASN A 194 -6.15 3.94 21.55
N LEU A 195 -5.04 3.63 20.89
CA LEU A 195 -3.79 3.25 21.52
C LEU A 195 -2.88 4.47 21.59
N ASP A 196 -2.42 4.82 22.78
CA ASP A 196 -1.47 5.92 22.99
C ASP A 196 -0.07 5.36 23.19
N TYR A 197 0.84 5.66 22.27
CA TYR A 197 2.24 5.23 22.35
C TYR A 197 2.93 5.73 23.62
N SER A 198 2.52 6.89 24.17
CA SER A 198 3.07 7.40 25.42
C SER A 198 2.70 6.55 26.65
N ARG A 199 1.59 5.81 26.59
CA ARG A 199 1.22 4.85 27.63
C ARG A 199 2.09 3.60 27.62
N LEU A 200 2.47 3.13 26.44
CA LEU A 200 3.39 1.98 26.29
C LEU A 200 4.79 2.31 26.82
N THR A 201 5.18 3.58 26.77
CA THR A 201 6.47 4.08 27.26
C THR A 201 6.40 4.67 28.67
N ALA A 202 5.33 4.40 29.43
CA ALA A 202 5.13 4.93 30.79
C ALA A 202 6.27 4.59 31.76
N VAL A 203 6.97 3.48 31.55
CA VAL A 203 8.15 3.05 32.33
C VAL A 203 9.25 4.13 32.37
N PHE A 204 9.36 4.98 31.33
CA PHE A 204 10.36 6.04 31.26
C PHE A 204 9.97 7.32 32.06
N GLY A 205 8.90 7.30 32.86
CA GLY A 205 8.49 8.37 33.75
C GLY A 205 8.34 9.72 33.05
N LYS A 206 9.19 10.71 33.42
CA LYS A 206 9.15 12.09 32.83
C LYS A 206 9.44 12.14 31.32
N TYR A 207 10.14 11.14 30.79
CA TYR A 207 10.50 11.05 29.38
C TYR A 207 9.48 10.26 28.54
N LYS A 208 8.36 9.81 29.11
CA LYS A 208 7.37 8.97 28.42
C LYS A 208 6.90 9.51 27.07
N VAL A 209 6.73 10.82 26.91
CA VAL A 209 6.27 11.45 25.66
C VAL A 209 7.38 11.39 24.61
N ALA A 210 8.62 11.71 24.97
CA ALA A 210 9.76 11.64 24.06
C ALA A 210 10.00 10.17 23.62
N ALA A 211 9.98 9.22 24.56
CA ALA A 211 10.07 7.80 24.27
C ALA A 211 8.88 7.31 23.39
N GLY A 212 7.67 7.87 23.61
CA GLY A 212 6.51 7.60 22.76
C GLY A 212 6.73 8.01 21.31
N TRP A 213 7.34 9.17 21.05
CA TRP A 213 7.70 9.59 19.68
C TRP A 213 8.78 8.71 19.04
N ILE A 214 9.78 8.29 19.81
CA ILE A 214 10.78 7.33 19.33
C ILE A 214 10.10 6.00 18.95
N LEU A 215 9.21 5.50 19.81
CA LEU A 215 8.44 4.29 19.52
C LEU A 215 7.57 4.45 18.26
N PHE A 216 6.91 5.61 18.08
CA PHE A 216 6.13 5.91 16.89
C PHE A 216 7.00 5.87 15.62
N VAL A 217 8.21 6.44 15.63
CA VAL A 217 9.13 6.38 14.50
C VAL A 217 9.56 4.93 14.21
N ILE A 218 9.87 4.15 15.25
CA ILE A 218 10.20 2.72 15.10
C ILE A 218 9.03 1.95 14.49
N MET A 219 7.80 2.19 14.96
CA MET A 219 6.60 1.58 14.40
C MET A 219 6.36 2.00 12.95
N THR A 220 6.61 3.26 12.61
CA THR A 220 6.54 3.75 11.21
C THR A 220 7.50 2.98 10.31
N ILE A 221 8.76 2.80 10.72
CA ILE A 221 9.76 2.03 9.97
C ILE A 221 9.30 0.57 9.80
N LEU A 222 8.83 -0.04 10.89
CA LEU A 222 8.37 -1.43 10.89
C LEU A 222 7.19 -1.62 9.92
N VAL A 223 6.18 -0.74 9.98
CA VAL A 223 4.99 -0.80 9.13
C VAL A 223 5.36 -0.60 7.66
N VAL A 224 6.18 0.41 7.34
CA VAL A 224 6.64 0.66 5.96
C VAL A 224 7.39 -0.56 5.42
N THR A 225 8.31 -1.12 6.20
CA THR A 225 9.09 -2.29 5.80
C THR A 225 8.21 -3.52 5.63
N ALA A 226 7.31 -3.79 6.58
CA ALA A 226 6.46 -4.97 6.54
C ALA A 226 5.47 -4.95 5.37
N VAL A 227 4.77 -3.82 5.15
CA VAL A 227 3.75 -3.71 4.10
C VAL A 227 4.40 -3.63 2.72
N SER A 228 5.53 -2.93 2.58
CA SER A 228 6.26 -2.84 1.30
C SER A 228 6.78 -4.22 0.86
N ASN A 229 7.39 -4.99 1.76
CA ASN A 229 7.82 -6.35 1.44
C ASN A 229 6.62 -7.31 1.28
N GLY A 230 5.54 -7.13 2.03
CA GLY A 230 4.32 -7.91 1.88
C GLY A 230 3.66 -7.73 0.52
N ALA A 231 3.59 -6.49 0.02
CA ALA A 231 3.12 -6.19 -1.33
C ALA A 231 4.03 -6.83 -2.40
N ASN A 232 5.35 -6.79 -2.19
CA ASN A 232 6.31 -7.42 -3.10
C ASN A 232 6.16 -8.94 -3.15
N LEU A 233 5.92 -9.61 -2.01
CA LEU A 233 5.61 -11.03 -1.98
C LEU A 233 4.25 -11.37 -2.61
N ASN A 234 3.31 -10.45 -2.60
CA ASN A 234 1.99 -10.61 -3.21
C ASN A 234 2.02 -10.43 -4.74
N ASP A 235 3.10 -9.90 -5.31
CA ASP A 235 3.31 -9.74 -6.76
C ASP A 235 3.83 -11.04 -7.42
N GLY A 236 3.23 -12.17 -7.08
CA GLY A 236 3.62 -13.49 -7.60
C GLY A 236 2.72 -14.03 -8.70
N MET A 237 1.56 -13.40 -8.94
CA MET A 237 0.57 -13.80 -9.95
C MET A 237 0.01 -12.59 -10.70
N ASP A 238 -0.40 -12.84 -11.95
CA ASP A 238 -0.96 -11.83 -12.84
C ASP A 238 -2.17 -11.14 -12.20
N GLY A 239 -2.10 -9.81 -12.05
CA GLY A 239 -3.15 -8.96 -11.51
C GLY A 239 -3.38 -9.04 -10.00
N MET A 240 -2.71 -9.94 -9.26
CA MET A 240 -3.02 -10.18 -7.86
C MET A 240 -2.63 -8.98 -6.98
N CYS A 241 -1.40 -8.50 -7.07
CA CYS A 241 -0.94 -7.37 -6.28
C CYS A 241 -1.69 -6.09 -6.63
N ALA A 242 -1.86 -5.79 -7.92
CA ALA A 242 -2.54 -4.59 -8.38
C ALA A 242 -4.02 -4.56 -7.93
N GLY A 243 -4.74 -5.68 -8.05
CA GLY A 243 -6.15 -5.75 -7.65
C GLY A 243 -6.35 -5.68 -6.15
N ASN A 244 -5.58 -6.44 -5.36
CA ASN A 244 -5.63 -6.36 -3.91
C ASN A 244 -5.33 -4.93 -3.42
N SER A 245 -4.30 -4.29 -3.99
CA SER A 245 -3.89 -2.94 -3.63
C SER A 245 -4.92 -1.88 -4.03
N ALA A 246 -5.63 -2.05 -5.15
CA ALA A 246 -6.72 -1.15 -5.54
C ALA A 246 -7.85 -1.19 -4.50
N ILE A 247 -8.25 -2.39 -4.04
CA ILE A 247 -9.28 -2.58 -3.00
C ILE A 247 -8.82 -1.92 -1.69
N ILE A 248 -7.58 -2.14 -1.26
CA ILE A 248 -6.98 -1.51 -0.08
C ILE A 248 -6.97 0.02 -0.22
N GLY A 249 -6.60 0.53 -1.41
CA GLY A 249 -6.59 1.96 -1.73
C GLY A 249 -7.96 2.61 -1.59
N VAL A 250 -9.05 1.92 -1.99
CA VAL A 250 -10.42 2.40 -1.80
C VAL A 250 -10.71 2.62 -0.31
N VAL A 251 -10.38 1.65 0.54
CA VAL A 251 -10.60 1.78 1.99
C VAL A 251 -9.79 2.93 2.59
N LEU A 252 -8.51 3.05 2.23
CA LEU A 252 -7.67 4.15 2.72
C LEU A 252 -8.16 5.51 2.23
N GLY A 253 -8.65 5.60 0.98
CA GLY A 253 -9.27 6.81 0.44
C GLY A 253 -10.54 7.20 1.21
N ILE A 254 -11.41 6.25 1.52
CA ILE A 254 -12.60 6.45 2.37
C ILE A 254 -12.19 6.91 3.77
N LEU A 255 -11.21 6.24 4.40
CA LEU A 255 -10.74 6.60 5.73
C LEU A 255 -10.10 7.99 5.78
N ALA A 256 -9.36 8.38 4.74
CA ALA A 256 -8.80 9.72 4.60
C ALA A 256 -9.91 10.76 4.45
N TYR A 257 -10.95 10.47 3.64
CA TYR A 257 -12.11 11.36 3.47
C TYR A 257 -12.85 11.56 4.79
N VAL A 258 -13.18 10.48 5.46
CA VAL A 258 -13.91 10.52 6.75
C VAL A 258 -13.11 11.24 7.83
N SER A 259 -11.78 10.99 7.91
CA SER A 259 -10.89 11.68 8.87
C SER A 259 -10.73 13.16 8.55
N SER A 260 -11.00 13.60 7.32
CA SER A 260 -10.91 15.00 6.91
C SER A 260 -12.19 15.82 7.15
N HIS A 261 -13.29 15.17 7.51
CA HIS A 261 -14.60 15.81 7.72
C HIS A 261 -15.03 15.66 9.18
N ILE A 262 -15.31 16.79 9.82
CA ILE A 262 -15.59 16.85 11.26
C ILE A 262 -16.85 16.06 11.66
N GLU A 263 -17.90 16.10 10.83
CA GLU A 263 -19.15 15.35 11.07
C GLU A 263 -18.92 13.84 11.04
N PHE A 264 -18.27 13.35 9.98
CA PHE A 264 -18.00 11.92 9.82
C PHE A 264 -17.01 11.40 10.86
N ALA A 265 -15.98 12.20 11.20
CA ALA A 265 -15.03 11.86 12.23
C ALA A 265 -15.73 11.75 13.59
N SER A 266 -16.64 12.69 13.92
CA SER A 266 -17.46 12.65 15.13
C SER A 266 -18.41 11.44 15.15
N TYR A 267 -19.11 11.18 14.02
CA TYR A 267 -20.06 10.07 13.90
C TYR A 267 -19.40 8.70 14.10
N LEU A 268 -18.19 8.51 13.55
CA LEU A 268 -17.41 7.28 13.68
C LEU A 268 -16.52 7.25 14.92
N ASN A 269 -16.50 8.33 15.71
CA ASN A 269 -15.63 8.48 16.88
C ASN A 269 -14.14 8.23 16.56
N ILE A 270 -13.68 8.78 15.43
CA ILE A 270 -12.29 8.75 15.01
C ILE A 270 -11.67 10.13 15.05
N MET A 271 -10.35 10.19 14.96
CA MET A 271 -9.62 11.46 14.95
C MET A 271 -9.94 12.27 13.70
N TYR A 272 -10.22 13.56 13.89
CA TYR A 272 -10.31 14.53 12.80
C TYR A 272 -8.90 15.06 12.49
N ILE A 273 -8.46 14.92 11.24
CA ILE A 273 -7.13 15.27 10.78
C ILE A 273 -7.25 16.37 9.71
N PRO A 274 -7.09 17.65 10.09
CA PRO A 274 -7.13 18.74 9.14
C PRO A 274 -6.09 18.57 8.03
N GLY A 275 -6.48 18.77 6.78
CA GLY A 275 -5.58 18.64 5.62
C GLY A 275 -5.44 17.23 5.05
N SER A 276 -5.92 16.18 5.73
CA SER A 276 -5.89 14.80 5.17
C SER A 276 -6.77 14.62 3.92
N GLN A 277 -7.59 15.59 3.60
CA GLN A 277 -8.42 15.63 2.39
C GLN A 277 -7.62 15.50 1.08
N GLU A 278 -6.38 15.99 1.04
CA GLU A 278 -5.53 15.86 -0.16
C GLU A 278 -5.10 14.41 -0.41
N LEU A 279 -5.12 13.56 0.63
CA LEU A 279 -4.90 12.12 0.47
C LEU A 279 -6.02 11.47 -0.35
N VAL A 280 -7.24 12.00 -0.32
CA VAL A 280 -8.34 11.48 -1.15
C VAL A 280 -8.01 11.64 -2.64
N VAL A 281 -7.46 12.81 -3.02
CA VAL A 281 -7.02 13.05 -4.40
C VAL A 281 -5.89 12.08 -4.78
N PHE A 282 -4.95 11.85 -3.85
CA PHE A 282 -3.85 10.90 -4.05
C PHE A 282 -4.35 9.46 -4.20
N PHE A 283 -5.22 8.98 -3.29
CA PHE A 283 -5.76 7.62 -3.36
C PHE A 283 -6.66 7.39 -4.57
N CYS A 284 -7.42 8.39 -5.01
CA CYS A 284 -8.17 8.30 -6.26
C CYS A 284 -7.24 8.15 -7.48
N ALA A 285 -6.13 8.90 -7.53
CA ALA A 285 -5.10 8.70 -8.56
C ALA A 285 -4.46 7.30 -8.45
N PHE A 286 -4.16 6.85 -7.24
CA PHE A 286 -3.61 5.51 -6.98
C PHE A 286 -4.54 4.39 -7.48
N ILE A 287 -5.84 4.47 -7.17
CA ILE A 287 -6.84 3.51 -7.63
C ILE A 287 -6.95 3.53 -9.15
N GLY A 288 -7.03 4.73 -9.76
CA GLY A 288 -7.10 4.88 -11.22
C GLY A 288 -5.87 4.29 -11.91
N ALA A 289 -4.66 4.51 -11.35
CA ALA A 289 -3.42 3.94 -11.88
C ALA A 289 -3.42 2.41 -11.85
N LEU A 290 -3.86 1.81 -10.74
CA LEU A 290 -3.90 0.37 -10.57
C LEU A 290 -4.95 -0.30 -11.47
N ILE A 291 -6.15 0.30 -11.59
CA ILE A 291 -7.20 -0.20 -12.49
C ILE A 291 -6.72 -0.10 -13.94
N GLY A 292 -6.11 1.01 -14.33
CA GLY A 292 -5.54 1.17 -15.68
C GLY A 292 -4.38 0.22 -15.94
N PHE A 293 -3.54 -0.08 -14.94
CA PHE A 293 -2.47 -1.07 -15.03
C PHE A 293 -3.00 -2.50 -15.16
N LEU A 294 -4.08 -2.85 -14.45
CA LEU A 294 -4.76 -4.15 -14.54
C LEU A 294 -5.21 -4.47 -15.97
N TRP A 295 -5.48 -3.47 -16.80
CA TRP A 295 -5.82 -3.69 -18.21
C TRP A 295 -4.74 -4.50 -18.94
N TYR A 296 -3.48 -4.35 -18.55
CA TYR A 296 -2.34 -5.06 -19.14
C TYR A 296 -1.79 -6.18 -18.27
N ASN A 297 -1.99 -6.09 -16.95
CA ASN A 297 -1.42 -7.02 -16.00
C ASN A 297 -2.38 -8.15 -15.59
N ALA A 298 -3.69 -8.05 -15.93
CA ALA A 298 -4.62 -9.17 -15.74
C ALA A 298 -4.22 -10.37 -16.61
N TYR A 299 -4.52 -11.59 -16.13
CA TYR A 299 -4.15 -12.83 -16.81
C TYR A 299 -4.77 -12.94 -18.21
N PRO A 300 -4.01 -13.28 -19.27
CA PRO A 300 -2.55 -13.41 -19.30
C PRO A 300 -1.84 -12.05 -19.36
N ALA A 301 -0.91 -11.81 -18.44
CA ALA A 301 -0.25 -10.51 -18.32
C ALA A 301 0.61 -10.15 -19.54
N GLN A 302 0.52 -8.91 -19.96
CA GLN A 302 1.32 -8.32 -21.04
C GLN A 302 2.55 -7.58 -20.51
N VAL A 303 2.59 -7.31 -19.19
CA VAL A 303 3.66 -6.64 -18.46
C VAL A 303 3.63 -7.06 -17.00
N PHE A 304 4.78 -7.30 -16.40
CA PHE A 304 4.94 -7.50 -14.97
C PHE A 304 5.22 -6.20 -14.25
N MET A 305 4.70 -6.09 -13.02
CA MET A 305 4.85 -4.90 -12.19
C MET A 305 6.32 -4.68 -11.80
N GLY A 306 7.00 -5.73 -11.36
CA GLY A 306 8.36 -5.71 -10.83
C GLY A 306 8.45 -5.07 -9.44
N ASP A 307 9.67 -5.06 -8.89
CA ASP A 307 9.95 -4.47 -7.59
C ASP A 307 9.72 -2.95 -7.59
N THR A 308 9.88 -2.30 -8.76
CA THR A 308 9.55 -0.88 -8.99
C THR A 308 8.12 -0.56 -8.56
N GLY A 309 7.16 -1.40 -8.95
CA GLY A 309 5.75 -1.17 -8.63
C GLY A 309 5.37 -1.69 -7.26
N SER A 310 5.71 -2.93 -6.95
CA SER A 310 5.24 -3.62 -5.75
C SER A 310 5.75 -2.98 -4.45
N LEU A 311 7.04 -2.60 -4.38
CA LEU A 311 7.59 -1.89 -3.21
C LEU A 311 6.95 -0.52 -3.05
N THR A 312 6.72 0.20 -4.16
CA THR A 312 6.08 1.52 -4.15
C THR A 312 4.64 1.45 -3.64
N ILE A 313 3.85 0.50 -4.16
CA ILE A 313 2.46 0.29 -3.75
C ILE A 313 2.37 0.00 -2.26
N GLY A 314 3.19 -0.93 -1.75
CA GLY A 314 3.21 -1.26 -0.34
C GLY A 314 3.60 -0.08 0.54
N GLY A 315 4.56 0.74 0.12
CA GLY A 315 4.94 1.96 0.82
C GLY A 315 3.85 3.04 0.81
N ILE A 316 3.16 3.23 -0.31
CA ILE A 316 2.00 4.14 -0.43
C ILE A 316 0.91 3.73 0.58
N ILE A 317 0.57 2.45 0.64
CA ILE A 317 -0.42 1.90 1.57
C ILE A 317 0.01 2.14 3.02
N ALA A 318 1.27 1.82 3.35
CA ALA A 318 1.82 1.98 4.70
C ALA A 318 1.80 3.44 5.16
N VAL A 319 2.41 4.33 4.37
CA VAL A 319 2.53 5.75 4.72
C VAL A 319 1.18 6.43 4.75
N GLY A 320 0.29 6.10 3.82
CA GLY A 320 -1.08 6.62 3.84
C GLY A 320 -1.83 6.26 5.12
N ALA A 321 -1.74 5.00 5.57
CA ALA A 321 -2.35 4.56 6.82
C ALA A 321 -1.74 5.23 8.06
N ILE A 322 -0.41 5.43 8.08
CA ILE A 322 0.30 6.12 9.17
C ILE A 322 -0.14 7.59 9.26
N ILE A 323 -0.23 8.30 8.14
CA ILE A 323 -0.67 9.71 8.12
C ILE A 323 -2.06 9.88 8.72
N ILE A 324 -2.96 8.95 8.47
CA ILE A 324 -4.33 9.00 9.01
C ILE A 324 -4.47 8.29 10.37
N HIS A 325 -3.35 7.90 11.01
CA HIS A 325 -3.32 7.19 12.29
C HIS A 325 -4.16 5.91 12.29
N LYS A 326 -4.02 5.10 11.23
CA LYS A 326 -4.74 3.84 11.01
C LYS A 326 -3.80 2.65 10.76
N GLU A 327 -2.51 2.78 11.11
CA GLU A 327 -1.49 1.77 10.87
C GLU A 327 -1.82 0.43 11.54
N LEU A 328 -2.50 0.43 12.70
CA LEU A 328 -2.89 -0.81 13.38
C LEU A 328 -4.11 -1.51 12.75
N LEU A 329 -4.78 -0.90 11.78
CA LEU A 329 -5.79 -1.56 10.96
C LEU A 329 -5.18 -2.34 9.79
N LEU A 330 -3.92 -2.05 9.41
CA LEU A 330 -3.26 -2.70 8.28
C LEU A 330 -3.13 -4.22 8.41
N PRO A 331 -2.89 -4.82 9.60
CA PRO A 331 -2.89 -6.28 9.71
C PRO A 331 -4.20 -6.94 9.25
N ILE A 332 -5.33 -6.26 9.38
CA ILE A 332 -6.63 -6.73 8.87
C ILE A 332 -6.75 -6.35 7.40
N LEU A 333 -6.62 -5.07 7.06
CA LEU A 333 -6.82 -4.54 5.71
C LEU A 333 -5.87 -5.18 4.68
N CYS A 334 -4.60 -5.32 5.04
CA CYS A 334 -3.57 -5.98 4.24
C CYS A 334 -3.36 -7.45 4.65
N GLY A 335 -4.38 -8.12 5.22
CA GLY A 335 -4.25 -9.46 5.75
C GLY A 335 -3.72 -10.47 4.73
N VAL A 336 -4.04 -10.30 3.46
CA VAL A 336 -3.47 -11.12 2.37
C VAL A 336 -1.95 -10.95 2.31
N PHE A 337 -1.41 -9.72 2.35
CA PHE A 337 0.04 -9.47 2.33
C PHE A 337 0.73 -10.09 3.57
N PHE A 338 0.08 -9.98 4.72
CA PHE A 338 0.61 -10.58 5.96
C PHE A 338 0.62 -12.10 5.91
N VAL A 339 -0.44 -12.72 5.40
CA VAL A 339 -0.52 -14.20 5.26
C VAL A 339 0.53 -14.71 4.28
N GLU A 340 0.74 -14.02 3.15
CA GLU A 340 1.82 -14.34 2.20
C GLU A 340 3.18 -14.31 2.88
N SER A 341 3.49 -13.20 3.57
CA SER A 341 4.76 -13.01 4.27
C SER A 341 4.95 -14.04 5.39
N LEU A 342 3.90 -14.27 6.19
CA LEU A 342 3.94 -15.23 7.29
C LEU A 342 4.17 -16.66 6.79
N SER A 343 3.55 -17.03 5.66
CA SER A 343 3.75 -18.36 5.06
C SER A 343 5.22 -18.61 4.71
N VAL A 344 5.92 -17.59 4.18
CA VAL A 344 7.36 -17.68 3.88
C VAL A 344 8.19 -17.77 5.15
N ILE A 345 7.92 -16.93 6.14
CA ILE A 345 8.65 -16.94 7.42
C ILE A 345 8.52 -18.30 8.12
N MET A 346 7.29 -18.82 8.22
CA MET A 346 7.00 -20.12 8.83
C MET A 346 7.69 -21.25 8.07
N GLN A 347 7.66 -21.24 6.74
CA GLN A 347 8.30 -22.24 5.90
C GLN A 347 9.81 -22.26 6.11
N VAL A 348 10.44 -21.09 6.05
CA VAL A 348 11.91 -20.96 6.23
C VAL A 348 12.34 -21.40 7.63
N TRP A 349 11.59 -21.01 8.66
CA TRP A 349 11.84 -21.40 10.04
C TRP A 349 11.74 -22.93 10.22
N TYR A 350 10.64 -23.51 9.73
CA TYR A 350 10.39 -24.96 9.83
C TYR A 350 11.42 -25.79 9.05
N TYR A 351 11.79 -25.33 7.85
CA TYR A 351 12.85 -25.95 7.05
C TYR A 351 14.20 -25.93 7.76
N LYS A 352 14.57 -24.79 8.37
CA LYS A 352 15.83 -24.67 9.13
C LYS A 352 15.84 -25.59 10.35
N LEU A 353 14.72 -25.74 11.05
CA LEU A 353 14.61 -26.70 12.17
C LEU A 353 14.81 -28.15 11.72
N GLY A 354 14.20 -28.52 10.58
CA GLY A 354 14.39 -29.85 10.00
C GLY A 354 15.82 -30.10 9.58
N LYS A 355 16.46 -29.14 8.92
CA LYS A 355 17.86 -29.22 8.49
C LYS A 355 18.80 -29.45 9.66
N ARG A 356 18.56 -28.83 10.84
CA ARG A 356 19.34 -29.07 12.07
C ARG A 356 19.22 -30.51 12.58
N LYS A 357 18.10 -31.19 12.26
CA LYS A 357 17.83 -32.58 12.64
C LYS A 357 18.17 -33.61 11.53
N GLY A 358 18.79 -33.15 10.42
CA GLY A 358 19.06 -34.00 9.25
C GLY A 358 17.83 -34.40 8.45
N ILE A 359 16.69 -33.75 8.67
CA ILE A 359 15.41 -34.10 8.02
C ILE A 359 15.01 -32.97 7.07
N LYS A 360 14.69 -33.30 5.82
CA LYS A 360 14.03 -32.36 4.90
C LYS A 360 12.54 -32.29 5.26
N GLN A 361 12.10 -31.11 5.72
CA GLN A 361 10.68 -30.91 6.09
C GLN A 361 10.20 -29.53 5.66
N ARG A 362 8.93 -29.45 5.23
CA ARG A 362 8.26 -28.24 4.80
C ARG A 362 6.84 -28.21 5.35
N ILE A 363 6.29 -26.99 5.60
CA ILE A 363 4.89 -26.83 5.99
C ILE A 363 4.01 -26.93 4.73
N PHE A 364 4.26 -26.08 3.74
CA PHE A 364 3.51 -25.96 2.50
C PHE A 364 4.29 -26.65 1.36
N LYS A 365 3.59 -27.01 0.28
CA LYS A 365 4.23 -27.50 -0.96
C LYS A 365 5.24 -26.47 -1.49
N ARG A 366 4.80 -25.22 -1.53
CA ARG A 366 5.60 -24.06 -1.97
C ARG A 366 5.14 -22.79 -1.25
N THR A 367 5.99 -21.80 -1.13
CA THR A 367 5.69 -20.47 -0.57
C THR A 367 6.24 -19.38 -1.48
N PRO A 368 5.58 -18.21 -1.55
CA PRO A 368 4.42 -17.75 -0.76
C PRO A 368 3.15 -18.60 -0.96
N ILE A 369 2.10 -18.39 -0.12
CA ILE A 369 0.96 -19.33 -0.06
C ILE A 369 0.17 -19.46 -1.37
N HIS A 370 0.15 -18.43 -2.22
CA HIS A 370 -0.48 -18.51 -3.54
C HIS A 370 0.16 -19.60 -4.40
N ASP A 371 1.48 -19.81 -4.30
CA ASP A 371 2.20 -20.88 -5.00
C ASP A 371 1.80 -22.28 -4.53
N ASN A 372 1.35 -22.43 -3.28
CA ASN A 372 0.86 -23.70 -2.76
C ASN A 372 -0.38 -24.20 -3.54
N PHE A 373 -1.21 -23.26 -4.05
CA PHE A 373 -2.43 -23.61 -4.79
C PHE A 373 -2.17 -24.02 -6.25
N ARG A 374 -1.03 -23.60 -6.83
CA ARG A 374 -0.67 -23.95 -8.22
C ARG A 374 0.37 -25.07 -8.33
N THR A 375 0.89 -25.58 -7.22
CA THR A 375 1.91 -26.65 -7.23
C THR A 375 1.28 -28.01 -7.29
N GLN A 376 1.66 -28.83 -8.30
CA GLN A 376 1.23 -30.23 -8.45
C GLN A 376 1.93 -31.13 -7.44
N ASP A 377 1.25 -32.22 -7.02
CA ASP A 377 1.83 -33.20 -6.10
C ASP A 377 2.99 -33.97 -6.75
N SER A 378 2.99 -34.13 -8.06
CA SER A 378 4.09 -34.75 -8.85
C SER A 378 5.40 -33.95 -8.83
N GLN A 379 5.34 -32.65 -8.47
CA GLN A 379 6.52 -31.76 -8.39
C GLN A 379 7.13 -31.71 -7.00
N LEU A 380 6.57 -32.47 -6.05
CA LEU A 380 7.05 -32.50 -4.68
C LEU A 380 8.32 -33.38 -4.57
N ASP A 381 9.29 -32.95 -3.76
CA ASP A 381 10.46 -33.74 -3.42
C ASP A 381 10.01 -34.98 -2.62
N PRO A 382 10.21 -36.22 -3.12
CA PRO A 382 9.78 -37.45 -2.45
C PRO A 382 10.39 -37.62 -1.07
N ASP A 383 11.62 -37.12 -0.87
CA ASP A 383 12.39 -37.24 0.38
C ASP A 383 12.01 -36.18 1.41
N CYS A 384 11.09 -35.25 1.04
CA CYS A 384 10.68 -34.15 1.91
C CYS A 384 9.36 -34.48 2.63
N LYS A 385 9.33 -34.28 3.94
CA LYS A 385 8.10 -34.38 4.73
C LYS A 385 7.32 -33.07 4.67
N TYR A 386 6.11 -33.13 4.12
CA TYR A 386 5.19 -32.00 4.05
C TYR A 386 4.11 -32.09 5.11
N LEU A 387 3.87 -30.99 5.86
CA LEU A 387 2.83 -30.94 6.88
C LEU A 387 1.43 -30.73 6.24
N LEU A 388 1.35 -29.85 5.26
CA LEU A 388 0.13 -29.51 4.54
C LEU A 388 0.30 -29.78 3.04
N LYS A 389 -0.28 -30.88 2.55
CA LYS A 389 -0.28 -31.24 1.13
C LYS A 389 -1.53 -30.73 0.35
N LYS A 390 -2.52 -30.22 1.06
CA LYS A 390 -3.75 -29.69 0.40
C LYS A 390 -3.50 -28.30 -0.21
N PRO A 391 -4.20 -27.96 -1.31
CA PRO A 391 -5.10 -28.80 -2.09
C PRO A 391 -4.35 -29.83 -2.96
N HIS A 392 -4.95 -30.98 -3.22
CA HIS A 392 -4.36 -32.02 -4.10
C HIS A 392 -4.50 -31.68 -5.60
N GLY A 393 -5.30 -30.69 -5.97
CA GLY A 393 -5.45 -30.21 -7.33
C GLY A 393 -4.70 -28.90 -7.56
N VAL A 394 -4.50 -28.57 -8.84
CA VAL A 394 -3.93 -27.31 -9.28
C VAL A 394 -5.05 -26.34 -9.67
N TYR A 395 -5.04 -25.16 -9.08
CA TYR A 395 -5.95 -24.10 -9.51
C TYR A 395 -5.30 -23.25 -10.59
N HIS A 396 -6.11 -22.85 -11.57
CA HIS A 396 -5.70 -21.89 -12.57
C HIS A 396 -5.37 -20.53 -11.91
N GLU A 397 -4.34 -19.83 -12.41
CA GLU A 397 -3.82 -18.59 -11.84
C GLU A 397 -4.90 -17.53 -11.66
N SER A 398 -5.72 -17.29 -12.70
CA SER A 398 -6.83 -16.32 -12.62
C SER A 398 -7.85 -16.65 -11.53
N LYS A 399 -8.10 -17.93 -11.27
CA LYS A 399 -9.00 -18.36 -10.19
C LYS A 399 -8.42 -18.06 -8.81
N ILE A 400 -7.11 -18.20 -8.65
CA ILE A 400 -6.43 -17.87 -7.40
C ILE A 400 -6.48 -16.36 -7.20
N THR A 401 -6.09 -15.56 -8.21
CA THR A 401 -6.13 -14.09 -8.17
C THR A 401 -7.50 -13.56 -7.76
N ILE A 402 -8.59 -14.04 -8.39
CA ILE A 402 -9.96 -13.60 -8.06
C ILE A 402 -10.32 -13.97 -6.61
N ARG A 403 -9.94 -15.16 -6.14
CA ARG A 403 -10.19 -15.55 -4.74
C ARG A 403 -9.47 -14.67 -3.75
N PHE A 404 -8.25 -14.27 -4.05
CA PHE A 404 -7.50 -13.33 -3.22
C PHE A 404 -8.15 -11.94 -3.20
N TRP A 405 -8.69 -11.46 -4.33
CA TRP A 405 -9.48 -10.22 -4.37
C TRP A 405 -10.73 -10.33 -3.49
N ILE A 406 -11.47 -11.46 -3.58
CA ILE A 406 -12.66 -11.68 -2.73
C ILE A 406 -12.28 -11.65 -1.24
N VAL A 407 -11.18 -12.32 -0.85
CA VAL A 407 -10.69 -12.28 0.54
C VAL A 407 -10.33 -10.85 0.94
N THR A 408 -9.64 -10.09 0.07
CA THR A 408 -9.29 -8.69 0.33
C THR A 408 -10.54 -7.82 0.49
N ILE A 409 -11.61 -8.03 -0.31
CA ILE A 409 -12.89 -7.31 -0.16
C ILE A 409 -13.53 -7.63 1.21
N ILE A 410 -13.51 -8.88 1.65
CA ILE A 410 -14.03 -9.28 2.96
C ILE A 410 -13.23 -8.60 4.07
N LEU A 411 -11.90 -8.58 3.98
CA LEU A 411 -11.03 -7.92 4.96
C LEU A 411 -11.20 -6.39 4.95
N ALA A 412 -11.43 -5.80 3.77
CA ALA A 412 -11.76 -4.39 3.62
C ALA A 412 -13.07 -4.03 4.33
N ALA A 413 -14.12 -4.81 4.10
CA ALA A 413 -15.40 -4.63 4.79
C ALA A 413 -15.25 -4.82 6.31
N LEU A 414 -14.53 -5.85 6.74
CA LEU A 414 -14.24 -6.08 8.16
C LEU A 414 -13.50 -4.88 8.78
N THR A 415 -12.50 -4.33 8.09
CA THR A 415 -11.75 -3.16 8.56
C THR A 415 -12.67 -1.96 8.81
N ILE A 416 -13.62 -1.69 7.91
CA ILE A 416 -14.60 -0.60 8.08
C ILE A 416 -15.54 -0.91 9.24
N ILE A 417 -16.00 -2.15 9.39
CA ILE A 417 -16.89 -2.58 10.46
C ILE A 417 -16.22 -2.39 11.84
N THR A 418 -14.92 -2.68 11.96
CA THR A 418 -14.19 -2.53 13.23
C THR A 418 -14.22 -1.11 13.78
N LEU A 419 -14.37 -0.09 12.94
CA LEU A 419 -14.51 1.30 13.36
C LEU A 419 -15.87 1.59 14.04
N LYS A 420 -16.87 0.75 13.83
CA LYS A 420 -18.22 0.91 14.39
C LYS A 420 -18.50 0.00 15.59
N ILE A 421 -17.70 -1.05 15.78
CA ILE A 421 -17.81 -1.95 16.95
C ILE A 421 -17.33 -1.20 18.18
N ARG A 422 -18.23 -0.92 19.11
CA ARG A 422 -17.99 -0.18 20.36
C ARG A 422 -17.85 -1.13 21.56
#